data_ec94abd32dfb65a0a827a122f64f9765
#
_entry.id   ec94abd32dfb65a0a827a122f64f9765
#
_cell.length_a   1.000
_cell.length_b   1.000
_cell.length_c   1.000
_cell.angle_alpha   90.00
_cell.angle_beta   90.00
_cell.angle_gamma   90.00
#
_symmetry.space_group_name_H-M   'P 1'
#
loop_
_entity.id
_entity.type
_entity.pdbx_description
1 polymer ?
#
loop_
_entity_poly.entity_id
_entity_poly.type
_entity_poly.pdbx_seq_one_letter_code
_entity_poly.pdbx_strand_id
1 'polypeptide(L)'
;MSNTMKENKMGTMPVNKLLINMALPMMISMLVQALYNIVDSIFVARISEEALTAVSMAFPMQNLMIGVAGGVGVGTNALLSRALGEGRHEEADKMAVQGIFITACSYIIFLAIGLFFAREFFVIQGANEVIADYGYDYLSVILIVSFGCLFQMIFERLLQATGRTFYSMITQGTGAIINIILDPILIFGLFGAPKLGIVGAAVATVAGQIVAAVMAVIFNIKVNKEIHITFKGFRPSGKRIGNILFIGIPSVIMMAIGSVMTFCMNKILVVFTSTAVAVFGVYFKLQSFAFMPIFGMNSGMVPIIAFNYGAKREDRVIQTLKLAVMYAEIIMILFMIAVQIFPVPMLSIFSASSDMIRMGVPALRTISISFIFAGICIICSSFFQALGSSIYSMLVSFVRQIIFLVPCAYIFSKTGNVNLVWLAWPIAEIASVALSVFFFIRVRKKKFAFMEQ
;
A
#
# COMPACT_ATOMS: atom_id res chain seq x y z
N MET A 1 12.78 -18.47 39.31
CA MET A 1 11.40 -18.07 39.01
C MET A 1 11.27 -17.94 37.51
N SER A 2 10.72 -18.96 36.85
CA SER A 2 10.48 -18.97 35.42
C SER A 2 9.36 -17.98 35.10
N ASN A 3 9.73 -16.84 34.56
CA ASN A 3 8.78 -15.91 33.99
C ASN A 3 8.19 -16.59 32.74
N THR A 4 7.03 -17.23 32.87
CA THR A 4 6.26 -17.71 31.73
C THR A 4 5.86 -16.50 30.93
N MET A 5 6.71 -16.12 29.92
CA MET A 5 6.28 -15.20 28.90
C MET A 5 4.99 -15.77 28.33
N LYS A 6 3.90 -14.99 28.41
CA LYS A 6 2.65 -15.35 27.74
C LYS A 6 2.98 -15.62 26.28
N GLU A 7 2.78 -16.86 25.83
CA GLU A 7 3.01 -17.23 24.43
C GLU A 7 2.29 -16.24 23.51
N ASN A 8 3.02 -15.74 22.48
CA ASN A 8 2.47 -14.77 21.57
C ASN A 8 1.20 -15.33 20.88
N LYS A 9 0.13 -14.53 20.83
CA LYS A 9 -1.15 -14.96 20.25
C LYS A 9 -1.03 -15.48 18.81
N MET A 10 0.00 -15.07 18.07
CA MET A 10 0.25 -15.55 16.71
C MET A 10 0.55 -17.05 16.64
N GLY A 11 1.12 -17.62 17.72
CA GLY A 11 1.39 -19.03 17.84
C GLY A 11 0.25 -19.85 18.48
N THR A 12 -0.60 -19.25 19.32
CA THR A 12 -1.53 -19.97 20.18
C THR A 12 -3.00 -19.85 19.79
N MET A 13 -3.42 -18.66 19.31
CA MET A 13 -4.82 -18.41 18.95
C MET A 13 -5.24 -19.24 17.73
N PRO A 14 -6.49 -19.76 17.65
CA PRO A 14 -7.02 -20.41 16.45
C PRO A 14 -6.88 -19.50 15.22
N VAL A 15 -6.37 -20.03 14.10
CA VAL A 15 -5.93 -19.26 12.94
C VAL A 15 -7.05 -18.37 12.35
N ASN A 16 -8.28 -18.88 12.28
CA ASN A 16 -9.41 -18.10 11.79
C ASN A 16 -9.65 -16.85 12.65
N LYS A 17 -9.75 -17.03 13.98
CA LYS A 17 -9.96 -15.93 14.93
C LYS A 17 -8.77 -14.97 14.93
N LEU A 18 -7.56 -15.49 14.81
CA LEU A 18 -6.33 -14.71 14.73
C LEU A 18 -6.31 -13.82 13.49
N LEU A 19 -6.59 -14.39 12.30
CA LEU A 19 -6.60 -13.67 11.05
C LEU A 19 -7.62 -12.53 11.07
N ILE A 20 -8.85 -12.78 11.53
CA ILE A 20 -9.87 -11.74 11.64
C ILE A 20 -9.43 -10.66 12.65
N ASN A 21 -8.92 -11.04 13.81
CA ASN A 21 -8.47 -10.10 14.85
C ASN A 21 -7.33 -9.20 14.38
N MET A 22 -6.46 -9.68 13.48
CA MET A 22 -5.35 -8.89 12.95
C MET A 22 -5.69 -8.17 11.66
N ALA A 23 -6.49 -8.75 10.79
CA ALA A 23 -6.81 -8.18 9.49
C ALA A 23 -7.92 -7.12 9.57
N LEU A 24 -8.99 -7.36 10.34
CA LEU A 24 -10.13 -6.44 10.39
C LEU A 24 -9.76 -5.00 10.79
N PRO A 25 -8.95 -4.76 11.84
CA PRO A 25 -8.49 -3.41 12.16
C PRO A 25 -7.74 -2.75 10.99
N MET A 26 -6.90 -3.51 10.28
CA MET A 26 -6.13 -3.00 9.16
C MET A 26 -7.00 -2.73 7.92
N MET A 27 -8.02 -3.55 7.69
CA MET A 27 -9.01 -3.31 6.62
C MET A 27 -9.78 -2.00 6.86
N ILE A 28 -10.25 -1.79 8.10
CA ILE A 28 -10.92 -0.54 8.52
C ILE A 28 -9.98 0.64 8.33
N SER A 29 -8.74 0.52 8.75
CA SER A 29 -7.71 1.55 8.61
C SER A 29 -7.47 1.96 7.15
N MET A 30 -7.35 0.99 6.24
CA MET A 30 -7.20 1.25 4.81
C MET A 30 -8.41 1.94 4.19
N LEU A 31 -9.64 1.57 4.62
CA LEU A 31 -10.84 2.26 4.17
C LEU A 31 -10.89 3.71 4.67
N VAL A 32 -10.55 3.95 5.94
CA VAL A 32 -10.45 5.31 6.49
C VAL A 32 -9.40 6.13 5.73
N GLN A 33 -8.26 5.53 5.38
CA GLN A 33 -7.23 6.18 4.57
C GLN A 33 -7.74 6.55 3.17
N ALA A 34 -8.51 5.68 2.52
CA ALA A 34 -9.11 5.98 1.23
C ALA A 34 -10.10 7.16 1.32
N LEU A 35 -10.91 7.19 2.38
CA LEU A 35 -11.87 8.27 2.62
C LEU A 35 -11.18 9.61 2.86
N TYR A 36 -10.15 9.65 3.71
CA TYR A 36 -9.47 10.92 3.98
C TYR A 36 -8.77 11.47 2.73
N ASN A 37 -8.18 10.63 1.88
CA ASN A 37 -7.58 11.08 0.61
C ASN A 37 -8.59 11.74 -0.34
N ILE A 38 -9.84 11.26 -0.32
CA ILE A 38 -10.93 11.88 -1.11
C ILE A 38 -11.30 13.24 -0.50
N VAL A 39 -11.45 13.31 0.81
CA VAL A 39 -11.82 14.55 1.52
C VAL A 39 -10.77 15.63 1.33
N ASP A 40 -9.47 15.30 1.50
CA ASP A 40 -8.35 16.21 1.22
C ASP A 40 -8.40 16.74 -0.22
N SER A 41 -8.58 15.87 -1.19
CA SER A 41 -8.71 16.27 -2.60
C SER A 41 -9.88 17.21 -2.86
N ILE A 42 -11.00 17.03 -2.15
CA ILE A 42 -12.17 17.94 -2.26
C ILE A 42 -11.84 19.33 -1.70
N PHE A 43 -11.14 19.43 -0.58
CA PHE A 43 -10.73 20.70 -0.01
C PHE A 43 -9.70 21.42 -0.89
N VAL A 44 -8.72 20.71 -1.41
CA VAL A 44 -7.73 21.29 -2.35
C VAL A 44 -8.39 21.78 -3.64
N ALA A 45 -9.33 21.03 -4.20
CA ALA A 45 -10.08 21.44 -5.38
C ALA A 45 -10.88 22.75 -5.20
N ARG A 46 -11.23 23.10 -3.97
CA ARG A 46 -11.91 24.37 -3.65
C ARG A 46 -10.96 25.57 -3.57
N ILE A 47 -9.64 25.37 -3.59
CA ILE A 47 -8.65 26.46 -3.64
C ILE A 47 -8.62 27.02 -5.06
N SER A 48 -8.20 26.19 -6.03
CA SER A 48 -8.18 26.47 -7.46
C SER A 48 -7.94 25.18 -8.26
N GLU A 49 -8.16 25.23 -9.57
CA GLU A 49 -7.85 24.12 -10.48
C GLU A 49 -6.34 23.87 -10.57
N GLU A 50 -5.55 24.95 -10.55
CA GLU A 50 -4.08 24.87 -10.57
C GLU A 50 -3.53 24.23 -9.30
N ALA A 51 -4.12 24.50 -8.12
CA ALA A 51 -3.74 23.89 -6.88
C ALA A 51 -4.01 22.36 -6.89
N LEU A 52 -5.17 21.94 -7.40
CA LEU A 52 -5.49 20.52 -7.57
C LEU A 52 -4.54 19.84 -8.55
N THR A 53 -4.20 20.53 -9.64
CA THR A 53 -3.23 20.06 -10.64
C THR A 53 -1.86 19.89 -10.01
N ALA A 54 -1.40 20.86 -9.23
CA ALA A 54 -0.11 20.81 -8.53
C ALA A 54 -0.02 19.61 -7.56
N VAL A 55 -1.06 19.38 -6.75
CA VAL A 55 -1.11 18.20 -5.85
C VAL A 55 -1.11 16.90 -6.66
N SER A 56 -1.84 16.86 -7.78
CA SER A 56 -1.86 15.68 -8.66
C SER A 56 -0.49 15.41 -9.27
N MET A 57 0.25 16.44 -9.67
CA MET A 57 1.63 16.32 -10.18
C MET A 57 2.65 15.96 -9.07
N ALA A 58 2.37 16.26 -7.80
CA ALA A 58 3.19 15.85 -6.65
C ALA A 58 3.04 14.35 -6.33
N PHE A 59 1.94 13.72 -6.73
CA PHE A 59 1.57 12.35 -6.38
C PHE A 59 2.65 11.28 -6.70
N PRO A 60 3.36 11.31 -7.85
CA PRO A 60 4.43 10.34 -8.12
C PRO A 60 5.57 10.38 -7.09
N MET A 61 5.96 11.57 -6.62
CA MET A 61 7.00 11.71 -5.59
C MET A 61 6.52 11.23 -4.23
N GLN A 62 5.28 11.53 -3.86
CA GLN A 62 4.66 11.01 -2.63
C GLN A 62 4.55 9.48 -2.67
N ASN A 63 4.14 8.90 -3.80
CA ASN A 63 4.07 7.45 -3.97
C ASN A 63 5.44 6.79 -3.87
N LEU A 64 6.50 7.43 -4.39
CA LEU A 64 7.86 6.94 -4.23
C LEU A 64 8.27 6.92 -2.75
N MET A 65 7.98 7.99 -2.01
CA MET A 65 8.26 8.09 -0.57
C MET A 65 7.51 7.01 0.21
N ILE A 66 6.20 6.86 -0.03
CA ILE A 66 5.36 5.83 0.60
C ILE A 66 5.84 4.42 0.20
N GLY A 67 6.26 4.24 -1.05
CA GLY A 67 6.81 2.99 -1.56
C GLY A 67 8.09 2.58 -0.84
N VAL A 68 9.02 3.51 -0.64
CA VAL A 68 10.26 3.26 0.11
C VAL A 68 9.95 2.92 1.57
N ALA A 69 9.10 3.71 2.23
CA ALA A 69 8.68 3.44 3.61
C ALA A 69 7.96 2.07 3.73
N GLY A 70 7.06 1.78 2.79
CA GLY A 70 6.33 0.51 2.72
C GLY A 70 7.26 -0.67 2.50
N GLY A 71 8.23 -0.56 1.60
CA GLY A 71 9.23 -1.59 1.35
C GLY A 71 10.09 -1.89 2.57
N VAL A 72 10.68 -0.87 3.20
CA VAL A 72 11.43 -1.02 4.46
C VAL A 72 10.55 -1.65 5.54
N GLY A 73 9.29 -1.19 5.64
CA GLY A 73 8.32 -1.71 6.59
C GLY A 73 7.98 -3.18 6.37
N VAL A 74 7.76 -3.62 5.12
CA VAL A 74 7.47 -5.03 4.78
C VAL A 74 8.67 -5.92 5.10
N GLY A 75 9.89 -5.50 4.72
CA GLY A 75 11.11 -6.24 5.01
C GLY A 75 11.34 -6.41 6.51
N THR A 76 11.20 -5.31 7.27
CA THR A 76 11.34 -5.32 8.73
C THR A 76 10.28 -6.19 9.39
N ASN A 77 9.01 -6.05 9.00
CA ASN A 77 7.89 -6.83 9.54
C ASN A 77 8.10 -8.33 9.34
N ALA A 78 8.42 -8.77 8.12
CA ALA A 78 8.60 -10.18 7.81
C ALA A 78 9.76 -10.81 8.61
N LEU A 79 10.91 -10.13 8.68
CA LEU A 79 12.09 -10.65 9.39
C LEU A 79 11.93 -10.61 10.90
N LEU A 80 11.34 -9.55 11.44
CA LEU A 80 11.05 -9.41 12.87
C LEU A 80 10.06 -10.48 13.33
N SER A 81 8.91 -10.60 12.64
CA SER A 81 7.89 -11.61 12.99
C SER A 81 8.45 -13.02 12.92
N ARG A 82 9.31 -13.30 11.92
CA ARG A 82 10.01 -14.58 11.80
C ARG A 82 10.95 -14.82 12.97
N ALA A 83 11.76 -13.83 13.37
CA ALA A 83 12.68 -13.94 14.50
C ALA A 83 11.94 -14.22 15.81
N LEU A 84 10.78 -13.58 16.01
CA LEU A 84 9.90 -13.87 17.15
C LEU A 84 9.37 -15.31 17.12
N GLY A 85 8.96 -15.80 15.94
CA GLY A 85 8.52 -17.18 15.77
C GLY A 85 9.62 -18.21 16.04
N GLU A 86 10.86 -17.89 15.73
CA GLU A 86 12.06 -18.70 16.03
C GLU A 86 12.48 -18.59 17.51
N GLY A 87 11.79 -17.77 18.33
CA GLY A 87 12.16 -17.51 19.75
C GLY A 87 13.41 -16.64 19.91
N ARG A 88 13.90 -16.01 18.84
CA ARG A 88 15.11 -15.17 18.84
C ARG A 88 14.78 -13.70 19.09
N HIS A 89 14.35 -13.38 20.32
CA HIS A 89 13.90 -12.03 20.70
C HIS A 89 14.98 -10.96 20.50
N GLU A 90 16.24 -11.24 20.86
CA GLU A 90 17.34 -10.30 20.63
C GLU A 90 17.54 -9.96 19.14
N GLU A 91 17.35 -10.93 18.24
CA GLU A 91 17.41 -10.69 16.80
C GLU A 91 16.21 -9.87 16.32
N ALA A 92 15.02 -10.09 16.91
CA ALA A 92 13.84 -9.27 16.61
C ALA A 92 14.07 -7.81 17.03
N ASP A 93 14.64 -7.55 18.19
CA ASP A 93 15.02 -6.21 18.66
C ASP A 93 16.01 -5.54 17.70
N LYS A 94 17.04 -6.28 17.28
CA LYS A 94 18.04 -5.79 16.30
C LYS A 94 17.39 -5.48 14.94
N MET A 95 16.46 -6.31 14.46
CA MET A 95 15.72 -6.03 13.21
C MET A 95 14.85 -4.78 13.31
N ALA A 96 14.18 -4.55 14.45
CA ALA A 96 13.40 -3.36 14.68
C ALA A 96 14.27 -2.09 14.58
N VAL A 97 15.42 -2.06 15.28
CA VAL A 97 16.32 -0.91 15.29
C VAL A 97 16.97 -0.67 13.93
N GLN A 98 17.34 -1.74 13.18
CA GLN A 98 17.84 -1.60 11.81
C GLN A 98 16.78 -1.03 10.87
N GLY A 99 15.52 -1.45 10.99
CA GLY A 99 14.41 -0.88 10.22
C GLY A 99 14.23 0.62 10.49
N ILE A 100 14.27 1.03 11.75
CA ILE A 100 14.22 2.45 12.15
C ILE A 100 15.42 3.21 11.57
N PHE A 101 16.62 2.64 11.61
CA PHE A 101 17.82 3.26 11.03
C PHE A 101 17.71 3.46 9.51
N ILE A 102 17.25 2.44 8.76
CA ILE A 102 17.04 2.57 7.31
C ILE A 102 15.99 3.66 7.03
N THR A 103 14.94 3.73 7.83
CA THR A 103 13.90 4.77 7.72
C THR A 103 14.48 6.17 7.96
N ALA A 104 15.37 6.33 8.94
CA ALA A 104 16.06 7.60 9.19
C ALA A 104 16.97 8.00 8.02
N CYS A 105 17.70 7.04 7.42
CA CYS A 105 18.48 7.30 6.21
C CYS A 105 17.59 7.69 5.02
N SER A 106 16.44 7.02 4.85
CA SER A 106 15.47 7.36 3.81
C SER A 106 14.91 8.78 4.02
N TYR A 107 14.64 9.16 5.27
CA TYR A 107 14.21 10.52 5.60
C TYR A 107 15.23 11.56 5.13
N ILE A 108 16.53 11.36 5.40
CA ILE A 108 17.58 12.30 4.99
C ILE A 108 17.58 12.48 3.46
N ILE A 109 17.34 11.42 2.70
CA ILE A 109 17.26 11.48 1.24
C ILE A 109 16.06 12.33 0.80
N PHE A 110 14.86 12.08 1.35
CA PHE A 110 13.67 12.86 1.00
C PHE A 110 13.74 14.29 1.49
N LEU A 111 14.35 14.55 2.64
CA LEU A 111 14.67 15.89 3.12
C LEU A 111 15.55 16.65 2.10
N ALA A 112 16.61 16.03 1.62
CA ALA A 112 17.48 16.64 0.61
C ALA A 112 16.74 16.89 -0.71
N ILE A 113 15.89 15.96 -1.17
CA ILE A 113 15.04 16.17 -2.34
C ILE A 113 14.08 17.35 -2.12
N GLY A 114 13.44 17.43 -0.96
CA GLY A 114 12.53 18.52 -0.62
C GLY A 114 13.20 19.89 -0.58
N LEU A 115 14.44 19.96 -0.08
CA LEU A 115 15.19 21.20 0.03
C LEU A 115 15.76 21.69 -1.32
N PHE A 116 16.22 20.78 -2.17
CA PHE A 116 17.02 21.15 -3.35
C PHE A 116 16.35 20.88 -4.70
N PHE A 117 15.36 19.96 -4.75
CA PHE A 117 14.80 19.48 -6.02
C PHE A 117 13.26 19.56 -6.11
N ALA A 118 12.58 20.08 -5.09
CA ALA A 118 11.11 20.10 -5.09
C ALA A 118 10.52 20.93 -6.24
N ARG A 119 11.11 22.08 -6.60
CA ARG A 119 10.64 22.93 -7.70
C ARG A 119 11.00 22.35 -9.05
N GLU A 120 12.23 21.86 -9.23
CA GLU A 120 12.73 21.25 -10.44
C GLU A 120 11.90 20.05 -10.86
N PHE A 121 11.38 19.30 -9.90
CA PHE A 121 10.49 18.17 -10.15
C PHE A 121 9.23 18.56 -10.96
N PHE A 122 8.65 19.73 -10.70
CA PHE A 122 7.50 20.23 -11.46
C PHE A 122 7.91 20.80 -12.82
N VAL A 123 9.04 21.50 -12.89
CA VAL A 123 9.58 22.05 -14.14
C VAL A 123 9.85 20.91 -15.14
N ILE A 124 10.48 19.81 -14.70
CA ILE A 124 10.75 18.63 -15.55
C ILE A 124 9.45 17.98 -16.05
N GLN A 125 8.36 18.06 -15.28
CA GLN A 125 7.05 17.57 -15.72
C GLN A 125 6.32 18.51 -16.68
N GLY A 126 6.90 19.68 -16.99
CA GLY A 126 6.31 20.65 -17.91
C GLY A 126 5.22 21.53 -17.28
N ALA A 127 5.23 21.69 -15.94
CA ALA A 127 4.33 22.60 -15.24
C ALA A 127 4.61 24.06 -15.65
N ASN A 128 3.55 24.87 -15.75
CA ASN A 128 3.69 26.32 -15.85
C ASN A 128 4.14 26.90 -14.49
N GLU A 129 4.56 28.18 -14.46
CA GLU A 129 5.10 28.81 -13.25
C GLU A 129 4.14 28.75 -12.07
N VAL A 130 2.83 29.00 -12.29
CA VAL A 130 1.82 29.00 -11.19
C VAL A 130 1.67 27.61 -10.58
N ILE A 131 1.59 26.57 -11.42
CA ILE A 131 1.49 25.18 -10.96
C ILE A 131 2.80 24.75 -10.29
N ALA A 132 3.96 25.18 -10.83
CA ALA A 132 5.26 24.86 -10.23
C ALA A 132 5.44 25.51 -8.85
N ASP A 133 4.96 26.74 -8.64
CA ASP A 133 5.01 27.42 -7.36
C ASP A 133 4.05 26.77 -6.34
N TYR A 134 2.80 26.50 -6.70
CA TYR A 134 1.89 25.73 -5.85
C TYR A 134 2.44 24.33 -5.53
N GLY A 135 3.04 23.68 -6.49
CA GLY A 135 3.65 22.37 -6.35
C GLY A 135 4.85 22.41 -5.40
N TYR A 136 5.72 23.41 -5.54
CA TYR A 136 6.84 23.63 -4.62
C TYR A 136 6.36 23.87 -3.18
N ASP A 137 5.40 24.77 -3.00
CA ASP A 137 4.83 25.10 -1.68
C ASP A 137 4.25 23.86 -0.98
N TYR A 138 3.60 22.98 -1.73
CA TYR A 138 3.01 21.75 -1.21
C TYR A 138 4.08 20.67 -0.97
N LEU A 139 4.83 20.31 -2.01
CA LEU A 139 5.74 19.17 -1.98
C LEU A 139 6.95 19.39 -1.08
N SER A 140 7.47 20.63 -0.99
CA SER A 140 8.57 20.94 -0.08
C SER A 140 8.19 20.67 1.38
N VAL A 141 7.00 21.08 1.82
CA VAL A 141 6.51 20.79 3.17
C VAL A 141 6.39 19.28 3.40
N ILE A 142 5.77 18.56 2.45
CA ILE A 142 5.59 17.10 2.55
C ILE A 142 6.94 16.37 2.66
N LEU A 143 7.94 16.75 1.86
CA LEU A 143 9.24 16.07 1.82
C LEU A 143 10.15 16.48 2.99
N ILE A 144 10.19 17.77 3.34
CA ILE A 144 11.01 18.27 4.46
C ILE A 144 10.51 17.68 5.78
N VAL A 145 9.18 17.57 5.93
CA VAL A 145 8.56 17.04 7.16
C VAL A 145 8.19 15.56 7.02
N SER A 146 8.73 14.88 6.02
CA SER A 146 8.43 13.45 5.72
C SER A 146 8.77 12.48 6.86
N PHE A 147 9.54 12.92 7.87
CA PHE A 147 9.79 12.12 9.06
C PHE A 147 8.50 11.67 9.74
N GLY A 148 7.43 12.48 9.73
CA GLY A 148 6.13 12.11 10.26
C GLY A 148 5.59 10.85 9.59
N CYS A 149 5.50 10.86 8.26
CA CYS A 149 5.03 9.73 7.45
C CYS A 149 5.93 8.49 7.61
N LEU A 150 7.24 8.66 7.42
CA LEU A 150 8.20 7.56 7.40
C LEU A 150 8.29 6.86 8.76
N PHE A 151 8.36 7.62 9.85
CA PHE A 151 8.39 7.05 11.19
C PHE A 151 7.05 6.49 11.64
N GLN A 152 5.92 7.12 11.26
CA GLN A 152 4.61 6.52 11.45
C GLN A 152 4.58 5.11 10.85
N MET A 153 4.93 4.99 9.57
CA MET A 153 4.86 3.71 8.86
C MET A 153 5.74 2.64 9.50
N ILE A 154 6.99 2.93 9.84
CA ILE A 154 7.87 1.91 10.44
C ILE A 154 7.38 1.49 11.83
N PHE A 155 6.99 2.41 12.71
CA PHE A 155 6.51 2.05 14.04
C PHE A 155 5.17 1.31 14.01
N GLU A 156 4.29 1.60 13.05
CA GLU A 156 3.08 0.80 12.80
C GLU A 156 3.43 -0.61 12.32
N ARG A 157 4.44 -0.77 11.45
CA ARG A 157 4.92 -2.09 11.03
C ARG A 157 5.49 -2.91 12.18
N LEU A 158 6.15 -2.27 13.14
CA LEU A 158 6.61 -2.94 14.37
C LEU A 158 5.45 -3.43 15.23
N LEU A 159 4.38 -2.63 15.38
CA LEU A 159 3.14 -3.06 16.06
C LEU A 159 2.47 -4.23 15.34
N GLN A 160 2.39 -4.18 14.00
CA GLN A 160 1.81 -5.25 13.19
C GLN A 160 2.64 -6.54 13.32
N ALA A 161 3.97 -6.43 13.24
CA ALA A 161 4.90 -7.56 13.33
C ALA A 161 4.81 -8.33 14.66
N THR A 162 4.36 -7.68 15.71
CA THR A 162 4.17 -8.27 17.04
C THR A 162 2.71 -8.64 17.35
N GLY A 163 1.82 -8.53 16.33
CA GLY A 163 0.42 -8.88 16.48
C GLY A 163 -0.46 -7.76 17.07
N ARG A 164 0.03 -6.52 17.16
CA ARG A 164 -0.69 -5.38 17.77
C ARG A 164 -1.38 -4.49 16.73
N THR A 165 -2.01 -5.08 15.72
CA THR A 165 -2.64 -4.38 14.59
C THR A 165 -3.74 -3.40 14.99
N PHE A 166 -4.46 -3.66 16.09
CA PHE A 166 -5.47 -2.74 16.63
C PHE A 166 -4.88 -1.37 16.98
N TYR A 167 -3.67 -1.33 17.53
CA TYR A 167 -3.00 -0.06 17.83
C TYR A 167 -2.52 0.66 16.56
N SER A 168 -2.11 -0.07 15.53
CA SER A 168 -1.86 0.53 14.21
C SER A 168 -3.11 1.18 13.62
N MET A 169 -4.27 0.55 13.77
CA MET A 169 -5.54 1.15 13.33
C MET A 169 -5.83 2.47 14.07
N ILE A 170 -5.60 2.51 15.38
CA ILE A 170 -5.83 3.72 16.19
C ILE A 170 -4.89 4.84 15.71
N THR A 171 -3.60 4.56 15.47
CA THR A 171 -2.64 5.59 15.01
C THR A 171 -3.02 6.14 13.66
N GLN A 172 -3.31 5.29 12.68
CA GLN A 172 -3.73 5.71 11.35
C GLN A 172 -5.06 6.47 11.36
N GLY A 173 -6.05 5.95 12.11
CA GLY A 173 -7.35 6.60 12.24
C GLY A 173 -7.24 7.98 12.89
N THR A 174 -6.44 8.12 13.94
CA THR A 174 -6.21 9.42 14.60
C THR A 174 -5.54 10.40 13.66
N GLY A 175 -4.49 9.97 12.91
CA GLY A 175 -3.83 10.81 11.92
C GLY A 175 -4.79 11.30 10.83
N ALA A 176 -5.64 10.41 10.31
CA ALA A 176 -6.65 10.75 9.30
C ALA A 176 -7.70 11.74 9.85
N ILE A 177 -8.20 11.56 11.07
CA ILE A 177 -9.16 12.47 11.70
C ILE A 177 -8.55 13.85 11.91
N ILE A 178 -7.32 13.92 12.38
CA ILE A 178 -6.62 15.20 12.57
C ILE A 178 -6.44 15.92 11.23
N ASN A 179 -6.02 15.21 10.19
CA ASN A 179 -5.91 15.79 8.86
C ASN A 179 -7.25 16.36 8.38
N ILE A 180 -8.34 15.58 8.42
CA ILE A 180 -9.69 16.02 7.99
C ILE A 180 -10.16 17.27 8.76
N ILE A 181 -9.82 17.38 10.05
CA ILE A 181 -10.19 18.55 10.87
C ILE A 181 -9.32 19.75 10.53
N LEU A 182 -8.00 19.56 10.37
CA LEU A 182 -7.06 20.63 10.12
C LEU A 182 -7.11 21.19 8.70
N ASP A 183 -7.47 20.36 7.71
CA ASP A 183 -7.57 20.79 6.31
C ASP A 183 -8.42 22.05 6.13
N PRO A 184 -9.71 22.07 6.47
CA PRO A 184 -10.52 23.29 6.29
C PRO A 184 -10.04 24.45 7.18
N ILE A 185 -9.48 24.17 8.34
CA ILE A 185 -9.00 25.21 9.26
C ILE A 185 -7.79 25.93 8.65
N LEU A 186 -6.81 25.21 8.16
CA LEU A 186 -5.57 25.77 7.65
C LEU A 186 -5.66 26.22 6.19
N ILE A 187 -6.47 25.53 5.38
CA ILE A 187 -6.68 25.92 3.97
C ILE A 187 -7.42 27.25 3.88
N PHE A 188 -8.54 27.37 4.61
CA PHE A 188 -9.48 28.50 4.50
C PHE A 188 -9.33 29.56 5.62
N GLY A 189 -8.52 29.27 6.65
CA GLY A 189 -8.32 30.20 7.77
C GLY A 189 -9.52 30.26 8.70
N LEU A 190 -10.15 29.12 9.03
CA LEU A 190 -11.29 29.09 9.95
C LEU A 190 -10.82 29.22 11.40
N PHE A 191 -11.75 29.67 12.28
CA PHE A 191 -11.53 29.83 13.73
C PHE A 191 -10.35 30.77 14.08
N GLY A 192 -10.01 31.73 13.22
CA GLY A 192 -8.90 32.68 13.45
C GLY A 192 -7.51 32.15 13.07
N ALA A 193 -7.42 30.97 12.48
CA ALA A 193 -6.17 30.46 11.92
C ALA A 193 -5.76 31.25 10.65
N PRO A 194 -4.48 31.35 10.33
CA PRO A 194 -4.05 31.97 9.08
C PRO A 194 -4.54 31.15 7.87
N LYS A 195 -5.00 31.86 6.83
CA LYS A 195 -5.37 31.22 5.55
C LYS A 195 -4.09 30.85 4.79
N LEU A 196 -3.70 29.58 4.82
CA LEU A 196 -2.45 29.08 4.21
C LEU A 196 -2.66 28.47 2.82
N GLY A 197 -3.91 28.29 2.35
CA GLY A 197 -4.17 27.69 1.04
C GLY A 197 -3.57 26.29 0.90
N ILE A 198 -2.82 26.04 -0.18
CA ILE A 198 -2.21 24.74 -0.48
C ILE A 198 -1.16 24.32 0.56
N VAL A 199 -0.42 25.27 1.13
CA VAL A 199 0.51 25.01 2.24
C VAL A 199 -0.26 24.48 3.45
N GLY A 200 -1.48 25.00 3.69
CA GLY A 200 -2.37 24.53 4.74
C GLY A 200 -2.72 23.04 4.61
N ALA A 201 -3.02 22.57 3.39
CA ALA A 201 -3.24 21.16 3.12
C ALA A 201 -2.00 20.29 3.43
N ALA A 202 -0.83 20.75 3.00
CA ALA A 202 0.43 20.06 3.31
C ALA A 202 0.70 20.00 4.82
N VAL A 203 0.52 21.12 5.52
CA VAL A 203 0.71 21.20 6.98
C VAL A 203 -0.29 20.32 7.73
N ALA A 204 -1.56 20.30 7.33
CA ALA A 204 -2.56 19.42 7.93
C ALA A 204 -2.20 17.94 7.78
N THR A 205 -1.75 17.55 6.58
CA THR A 205 -1.30 16.19 6.29
C THR A 205 -0.11 15.79 7.18
N VAL A 206 0.95 16.59 7.21
CA VAL A 206 2.14 16.25 8.01
C VAL A 206 1.87 16.31 9.51
N ALA A 207 0.99 17.21 9.98
CA ALA A 207 0.58 17.28 11.39
C ALA A 207 -0.12 15.98 11.82
N GLY A 208 -1.08 15.49 11.01
CA GLY A 208 -1.73 14.21 11.25
C GLY A 208 -0.74 13.03 11.31
N GLN A 209 0.23 13.00 10.39
CA GLN A 209 1.27 11.98 10.34
C GLN A 209 2.22 12.05 11.54
N ILE A 210 2.60 13.24 11.99
CA ILE A 210 3.46 13.42 13.18
C ILE A 210 2.74 12.91 14.43
N VAL A 211 1.47 13.29 14.64
CA VAL A 211 0.71 12.81 15.80
C VAL A 211 0.57 11.29 15.75
N ALA A 212 0.26 10.72 14.59
CA ALA A 212 0.20 9.26 14.41
C ALA A 212 1.56 8.61 14.69
N ALA A 213 2.68 9.19 14.24
CA ALA A 213 4.04 8.71 14.52
C ALA A 213 4.34 8.71 16.01
N VAL A 214 4.06 9.81 16.70
CA VAL A 214 4.26 9.94 18.17
C VAL A 214 3.43 8.88 18.90
N MET A 215 2.16 8.70 18.54
CA MET A 215 1.30 7.67 19.12
C MET A 215 1.85 6.27 18.86
N ALA A 216 2.33 5.99 17.65
CA ALA A 216 2.91 4.70 17.29
C ALA A 216 4.17 4.40 18.11
N VAL A 217 5.02 5.40 18.35
CA VAL A 217 6.19 5.29 19.25
C VAL A 217 5.75 4.98 20.67
N ILE A 218 4.78 5.74 21.20
CA ILE A 218 4.26 5.54 22.56
C ILE A 218 3.68 4.11 22.72
N PHE A 219 2.92 3.63 21.75
CA PHE A 219 2.37 2.28 21.78
C PHE A 219 3.46 1.20 21.69
N ASN A 220 4.50 1.41 20.89
CA ASN A 220 5.64 0.49 20.84
C ASN A 220 6.38 0.43 22.19
N ILE A 221 6.51 1.55 22.90
CA ILE A 221 7.19 1.59 24.20
C ILE A 221 6.29 1.01 25.32
N LYS A 222 4.99 1.38 25.36
CA LYS A 222 4.12 1.05 26.50
C LYS A 222 3.40 -0.28 26.35
N VAL A 223 3.02 -0.65 25.12
CA VAL A 223 2.12 -1.80 24.86
C VAL A 223 2.85 -2.97 24.22
N ASN A 224 3.87 -2.70 23.42
CA ASN A 224 4.58 -3.72 22.67
C ASN A 224 5.71 -4.32 23.53
N LYS A 225 5.36 -5.38 24.28
CA LYS A 225 6.29 -6.06 25.17
C LYS A 225 7.12 -7.17 24.48
N GLU A 226 6.85 -7.42 23.21
CA GLU A 226 7.51 -8.48 22.43
C GLU A 226 8.90 -8.05 21.93
N ILE A 227 9.14 -6.75 21.83
CA ILE A 227 10.39 -6.15 21.37
C ILE A 227 10.83 -5.01 22.29
N HIS A 228 12.14 -4.86 22.43
CA HIS A 228 12.75 -3.78 23.20
C HIS A 228 13.57 -2.88 22.27
N ILE A 229 13.03 -1.69 21.96
CA ILE A 229 13.70 -0.72 21.09
C ILE A 229 14.76 0.02 21.91
N THR A 230 16.02 -0.34 21.73
CA THR A 230 17.16 0.32 22.37
C THR A 230 18.27 0.60 21.36
N PHE A 231 18.78 1.81 21.38
CA PHE A 231 19.92 2.22 20.57
C PHE A 231 21.25 2.06 21.31
N LYS A 232 21.25 1.58 22.55
CA LYS A 232 22.48 1.36 23.32
C LYS A 232 23.29 0.25 22.68
N GLY A 233 24.53 0.58 22.26
CA GLY A 233 25.39 -0.36 21.54
C GLY A 233 24.98 -0.62 20.09
N PHE A 234 24.08 0.16 19.51
CA PHE A 234 23.66 0.03 18.11
C PHE A 234 24.84 0.16 17.15
N ARG A 235 24.93 -0.77 16.23
CA ARG A 235 25.83 -0.70 15.07
C ARG A 235 25.07 -1.09 13.81
N PRO A 236 25.15 -0.28 12.72
CA PRO A 236 24.60 -0.68 11.44
C PRO A 236 25.17 -2.01 10.99
N SER A 237 24.31 -2.97 10.68
CA SER A 237 24.72 -4.29 10.22
C SER A 237 24.38 -4.45 8.74
N GLY A 238 25.39 -4.46 7.87
CA GLY A 238 25.20 -4.64 6.42
C GLY A 238 24.39 -5.90 6.08
N LYS A 239 24.58 -6.99 6.83
CA LYS A 239 23.82 -8.23 6.64
C LYS A 239 22.31 -8.05 6.94
N ARG A 240 21.97 -7.40 8.06
CA ARG A 240 20.54 -7.16 8.42
C ARG A 240 19.91 -6.14 7.50
N ILE A 241 20.60 -5.05 7.22
CA ILE A 241 20.16 -4.03 6.25
C ILE A 241 19.92 -4.68 4.89
N GLY A 242 20.88 -5.47 4.39
CA GLY A 242 20.74 -6.19 3.13
C GLY A 242 19.54 -7.14 3.11
N ASN A 243 19.27 -7.86 4.20
CA ASN A 243 18.10 -8.75 4.30
C ASN A 243 16.78 -7.98 4.28
N ILE A 244 16.69 -6.85 4.99
CA ILE A 244 15.49 -5.98 4.99
C ILE A 244 15.26 -5.43 3.57
N LEU A 245 16.29 -4.90 2.94
CA LEU A 245 16.21 -4.33 1.59
C LEU A 245 15.95 -5.40 0.52
N PHE A 246 16.48 -6.61 0.67
CA PHE A 246 16.21 -7.73 -0.25
C PHE A 246 14.72 -8.09 -0.32
N ILE A 247 14.00 -7.95 0.79
CA ILE A 247 12.55 -8.14 0.84
C ILE A 247 11.82 -6.85 0.42
N GLY A 248 12.34 -5.68 0.82
CA GLY A 248 11.70 -4.39 0.65
C GLY A 248 11.78 -3.85 -0.78
N ILE A 249 12.94 -3.89 -1.43
CA ILE A 249 13.14 -3.31 -2.78
C ILE A 249 12.18 -3.89 -3.82
N PRO A 250 11.92 -5.21 -3.88
CA PRO A 250 10.92 -5.74 -4.80
C PRO A 250 9.53 -5.14 -4.60
N SER A 251 9.16 -4.79 -3.35
CA SER A 251 7.87 -4.14 -3.07
C SER A 251 7.82 -2.70 -3.61
N VAL A 252 8.92 -1.96 -3.52
CA VAL A 252 9.05 -0.61 -4.13
C VAL A 252 8.93 -0.70 -5.65
N ILE A 253 9.62 -1.66 -6.27
CA ILE A 253 9.56 -1.88 -7.73
C ILE A 253 8.13 -2.23 -8.17
N MET A 254 7.41 -3.03 -7.41
CA MET A 254 6.01 -3.37 -7.72
C MET A 254 5.12 -2.13 -7.80
N MET A 255 5.32 -1.13 -6.93
CA MET A 255 4.59 0.15 -7.00
C MET A 255 4.96 0.94 -8.27
N ALA A 256 6.23 0.96 -8.63
CA ALA A 256 6.71 1.63 -9.85
C ALA A 256 6.14 0.94 -11.12
N ILE A 257 6.08 -0.38 -11.16
CA ILE A 257 5.47 -1.15 -12.26
C ILE A 257 4.02 -0.72 -12.48
N GLY A 258 3.23 -0.53 -11.41
CA GLY A 258 1.86 -0.04 -11.50
C GLY A 258 1.75 1.34 -12.17
N SER A 259 2.66 2.25 -11.85
CA SER A 259 2.71 3.58 -12.47
C SER A 259 3.06 3.52 -13.95
N VAL A 260 4.04 2.69 -14.34
CA VAL A 260 4.42 2.46 -15.74
C VAL A 260 3.24 1.86 -16.52
N MET A 261 2.56 0.88 -15.95
CA MET A 261 1.38 0.27 -16.57
C MET A 261 0.28 1.31 -16.82
N THR A 262 -0.03 2.15 -15.82
CA THR A 262 -1.03 3.21 -15.95
C THR A 262 -0.66 4.20 -17.06
N PHE A 263 0.60 4.61 -17.15
CA PHE A 263 1.09 5.47 -18.21
C PHE A 263 0.90 4.82 -19.59
N CYS A 264 1.30 3.56 -19.77
CA CYS A 264 1.14 2.84 -21.04
C CYS A 264 -0.34 2.71 -21.42
N MET A 265 -1.20 2.37 -20.47
CA MET A 265 -2.64 2.24 -20.71
C MET A 265 -3.27 3.56 -21.13
N ASN A 266 -2.92 4.67 -20.50
CA ASN A 266 -3.39 6.00 -20.90
C ASN A 266 -2.95 6.34 -22.35
N LYS A 267 -1.72 6.00 -22.74
CA LYS A 267 -1.22 6.17 -24.11
C LYS A 267 -1.98 5.32 -25.13
N ILE A 268 -2.39 4.10 -24.76
CA ILE A 268 -3.20 3.23 -25.61
C ILE A 268 -4.62 3.76 -25.75
N LEU A 269 -5.24 4.17 -24.64
CA LEU A 269 -6.64 4.57 -24.61
C LEU A 269 -6.89 5.96 -25.24
N VAL A 270 -5.95 6.90 -25.12
CA VAL A 270 -6.09 8.24 -25.71
C VAL A 270 -6.21 8.21 -27.23
N VAL A 271 -5.70 7.16 -27.88
CA VAL A 271 -5.82 6.97 -29.34
C VAL A 271 -7.28 6.77 -29.78
N PHE A 272 -8.12 6.22 -28.89
CA PHE A 272 -9.55 6.07 -29.17
C PHE A 272 -10.31 7.37 -28.89
N THR A 273 -10.34 7.78 -27.64
CA THR A 273 -11.00 9.03 -27.18
C THR A 273 -10.47 9.44 -25.81
N SER A 274 -10.61 10.74 -25.47
CA SER A 274 -10.39 11.22 -24.10
C SER A 274 -11.37 10.59 -23.11
N THR A 275 -12.59 10.27 -23.54
CA THR A 275 -13.60 9.57 -22.74
C THR A 275 -13.13 8.19 -22.31
N ALA A 276 -12.40 7.43 -23.15
CA ALA A 276 -11.83 6.14 -22.76
C ALA A 276 -10.81 6.26 -21.62
N VAL A 277 -9.99 7.31 -21.64
CA VAL A 277 -9.05 7.62 -20.54
C VAL A 277 -9.81 7.99 -19.28
N ALA A 278 -10.88 8.77 -19.38
CA ALA A 278 -11.73 9.14 -18.24
C ALA A 278 -12.41 7.90 -17.62
N VAL A 279 -12.94 6.99 -18.44
CA VAL A 279 -13.50 5.70 -17.98
C VAL A 279 -12.46 4.88 -17.22
N PHE A 280 -11.23 4.82 -17.74
CA PHE A 280 -10.13 4.12 -17.06
C PHE A 280 -9.78 4.76 -15.70
N GLY A 281 -9.78 6.09 -15.63
CA GLY A 281 -9.57 6.83 -14.38
C GLY A 281 -10.65 6.52 -13.32
N VAL A 282 -11.93 6.47 -13.72
CA VAL A 282 -13.02 6.09 -12.81
C VAL A 282 -12.90 4.63 -12.38
N TYR A 283 -12.57 3.73 -13.30
CA TYR A 283 -12.29 2.34 -12.97
C TYR A 283 -11.20 2.23 -11.87
N PHE A 284 -10.10 2.95 -12.00
CA PHE A 284 -9.02 2.95 -10.99
C PHE A 284 -9.50 3.36 -9.60
N LYS A 285 -10.34 4.40 -9.53
CA LYS A 285 -10.93 4.86 -8.26
C LYS A 285 -11.84 3.80 -7.65
N LEU A 286 -12.71 3.19 -8.46
CA LEU A 286 -13.59 2.09 -8.00
C LEU A 286 -12.79 0.86 -7.58
N GLN A 287 -11.77 0.47 -8.33
CA GLN A 287 -10.87 -0.63 -8.00
C GLN A 287 -10.18 -0.40 -6.66
N SER A 288 -9.77 0.84 -6.35
CA SER A 288 -9.11 1.16 -5.08
C SER A 288 -10.00 0.80 -3.88
N PHE A 289 -11.31 1.05 -3.96
CA PHE A 289 -12.24 0.66 -2.89
C PHE A 289 -12.34 -0.86 -2.71
N ALA A 290 -12.28 -1.63 -3.81
CA ALA A 290 -12.28 -3.09 -3.75
C ALA A 290 -10.99 -3.64 -3.14
N PHE A 291 -9.84 -3.04 -3.49
CA PHE A 291 -8.53 -3.57 -3.15
C PHE A 291 -8.02 -3.11 -1.78
N MET A 292 -8.46 -1.95 -1.27
CA MET A 292 -8.04 -1.46 0.05
C MET A 292 -8.28 -2.46 1.19
N PRO A 293 -9.47 -3.11 1.31
CA PRO A 293 -9.66 -4.15 2.32
C PRO A 293 -8.68 -5.31 2.17
N ILE A 294 -8.33 -5.71 0.93
CA ILE A 294 -7.40 -6.80 0.68
C ILE A 294 -5.98 -6.42 1.12
N PHE A 295 -5.54 -5.18 0.86
CA PHE A 295 -4.26 -4.69 1.36
C PHE A 295 -4.23 -4.60 2.90
N GLY A 296 -5.36 -4.23 3.51
CA GLY A 296 -5.51 -4.29 4.97
C GLY A 296 -5.38 -5.72 5.49
N MET A 297 -6.03 -6.68 4.85
CA MET A 297 -5.94 -8.09 5.20
C MET A 297 -4.49 -8.61 5.07
N ASN A 298 -3.76 -8.22 4.02
CA ASN A 298 -2.35 -8.56 3.84
C ASN A 298 -1.50 -8.07 5.02
N SER A 299 -1.75 -6.85 5.49
CA SER A 299 -1.01 -6.27 6.63
C SER A 299 -1.21 -7.06 7.92
N GLY A 300 -2.37 -7.72 8.09
CA GLY A 300 -2.63 -8.63 9.21
C GLY A 300 -2.08 -10.05 8.97
N MET A 301 -2.13 -10.56 7.73
CA MET A 301 -1.72 -11.91 7.35
C MET A 301 -0.19 -12.10 7.37
N VAL A 302 0.56 -11.14 6.85
CA VAL A 302 2.02 -11.24 6.69
C VAL A 302 2.73 -11.60 7.99
N PRO A 303 2.50 -10.92 9.12
CA PRO A 303 3.15 -11.27 10.38
C PRO A 303 2.73 -12.65 10.90
N ILE A 304 1.48 -13.09 10.69
CA ILE A 304 1.03 -14.43 11.10
C ILE A 304 1.81 -15.51 10.36
N ILE A 305 1.94 -15.36 9.03
CA ILE A 305 2.68 -16.30 8.18
C ILE A 305 4.15 -16.30 8.56
N ALA A 306 4.79 -15.13 8.66
CA ALA A 306 6.21 -15.02 8.98
C ALA A 306 6.55 -15.60 10.37
N PHE A 307 5.71 -15.33 11.38
CA PHE A 307 5.86 -15.90 12.72
C PHE A 307 5.75 -17.42 12.71
N ASN A 308 4.67 -17.97 12.15
CA ASN A 308 4.46 -19.42 12.15
C ASN A 308 5.48 -20.16 11.25
N TYR A 309 5.98 -19.49 10.19
CA TYR A 309 7.10 -20.01 9.43
C TYR A 309 8.38 -20.08 10.27
N GLY A 310 8.69 -19.05 11.07
CA GLY A 310 9.79 -19.08 12.03
C GLY A 310 9.63 -20.16 13.09
N ALA A 311 8.41 -20.37 13.59
CA ALA A 311 8.06 -21.40 14.56
C ALA A 311 7.97 -22.82 13.95
N LYS A 312 8.29 -23.01 12.68
CA LYS A 312 8.24 -24.29 11.94
C LYS A 312 6.84 -24.95 11.93
N ARG A 313 5.76 -24.14 11.91
CA ARG A 313 4.37 -24.63 11.92
C ARG A 313 3.73 -24.48 10.56
N GLU A 314 4.07 -25.37 9.63
CA GLU A 314 3.53 -25.35 8.25
C GLU A 314 2.00 -25.42 8.23
N ASP A 315 1.39 -26.23 9.08
CA ASP A 315 -0.06 -26.37 9.20
C ASP A 315 -0.74 -25.00 9.34
N ARG A 316 -0.24 -24.16 10.25
CA ARG A 316 -0.78 -22.83 10.53
C ARG A 316 -0.50 -21.84 9.39
N VAL A 317 0.68 -21.93 8.76
CA VAL A 317 1.03 -21.11 7.60
C VAL A 317 0.06 -21.38 6.44
N ILE A 318 -0.15 -22.64 6.10
CA ILE A 318 -1.05 -23.03 4.98
C ILE A 318 -2.51 -22.74 5.34
N GLN A 319 -2.93 -22.98 6.56
CA GLN A 319 -4.28 -22.62 7.01
C GLN A 319 -4.53 -21.12 6.93
N THR A 320 -3.55 -20.29 7.35
CA THR A 320 -3.64 -18.82 7.24
C THR A 320 -3.80 -18.39 5.78
N LEU A 321 -2.99 -18.96 4.88
CA LEU A 321 -3.07 -18.65 3.45
C LEU A 321 -4.43 -19.03 2.87
N LYS A 322 -4.93 -20.24 3.14
CA LYS A 322 -6.23 -20.70 2.65
C LYS A 322 -7.37 -19.80 3.12
N LEU A 323 -7.40 -19.45 4.39
CA LEU A 323 -8.42 -18.55 4.95
C LEU A 323 -8.33 -17.14 4.36
N ALA A 324 -7.12 -16.60 4.20
CA ALA A 324 -6.91 -15.29 3.59
C ALA A 324 -7.38 -15.26 2.13
N VAL A 325 -7.05 -16.28 1.33
CA VAL A 325 -7.56 -16.41 -0.04
C VAL A 325 -9.08 -16.47 -0.03
N MET A 326 -9.68 -17.32 0.82
CA MET A 326 -11.14 -17.44 0.90
C MET A 326 -11.83 -16.12 1.23
N TYR A 327 -11.33 -15.38 2.23
CA TYR A 327 -11.91 -14.09 2.60
C TYR A 327 -11.68 -13.03 1.53
N ALA A 328 -10.51 -13.00 0.88
CA ALA A 328 -10.23 -12.11 -0.24
C ALA A 328 -11.20 -12.37 -1.39
N GLU A 329 -11.41 -13.63 -1.74
CA GLU A 329 -12.32 -14.02 -2.82
C GLU A 329 -13.77 -13.65 -2.50
N ILE A 330 -14.23 -13.85 -1.28
CA ILE A 330 -15.57 -13.40 -0.87
C ILE A 330 -15.74 -11.90 -1.12
N ILE A 331 -14.78 -11.08 -0.68
CA ILE A 331 -14.81 -9.62 -0.85
C ILE A 331 -14.78 -9.26 -2.35
N MET A 332 -13.89 -9.88 -3.12
CA MET A 332 -13.73 -9.60 -4.55
C MET A 332 -14.95 -10.01 -5.37
N ILE A 333 -15.54 -11.17 -5.06
CA ILE A 333 -16.77 -11.64 -5.72
C ILE A 333 -17.95 -10.73 -5.40
N LEU A 334 -18.11 -10.32 -4.14
CA LEU A 334 -19.17 -9.37 -3.74
C LEU A 334 -19.03 -8.05 -4.48
N PHE A 335 -17.81 -7.52 -4.58
CA PHE A 335 -17.56 -6.28 -5.31
C PHE A 335 -17.77 -6.45 -6.82
N MET A 336 -17.32 -7.56 -7.40
CA MET A 336 -17.60 -7.90 -8.80
C MET A 336 -19.11 -7.93 -9.07
N ILE A 337 -19.88 -8.63 -8.24
CA ILE A 337 -21.35 -8.69 -8.37
C ILE A 337 -21.95 -7.27 -8.30
N ALA A 338 -21.50 -6.44 -7.37
CA ALA A 338 -21.96 -5.06 -7.26
C ALA A 338 -21.68 -4.25 -8.54
N VAL A 339 -20.47 -4.40 -9.12
CA VAL A 339 -20.11 -3.74 -10.40
C VAL A 339 -20.92 -4.28 -11.56
N GLN A 340 -21.24 -5.59 -11.61
CA GLN A 340 -22.07 -6.19 -12.65
C GLN A 340 -23.53 -5.70 -12.62
N ILE A 341 -24.08 -5.51 -11.41
CA ILE A 341 -25.49 -5.11 -11.23
C ILE A 341 -25.64 -3.57 -11.32
N PHE A 342 -24.72 -2.81 -10.72
CA PHE A 342 -24.85 -1.37 -10.54
C PHE A 342 -23.76 -0.53 -11.27
N PRO A 343 -23.36 -0.83 -12.52
CA PRO A 343 -22.30 -0.08 -13.19
C PRO A 343 -22.72 1.39 -13.47
N VAL A 344 -23.98 1.63 -13.84
CA VAL A 344 -24.48 2.98 -14.15
C VAL A 344 -24.48 3.87 -12.91
N PRO A 345 -25.08 3.47 -11.76
CA PRO A 345 -24.98 4.24 -10.52
C PRO A 345 -23.53 4.54 -10.10
N MET A 346 -22.63 3.57 -10.23
CA MET A 346 -21.22 3.76 -9.87
C MET A 346 -20.52 4.80 -10.75
N LEU A 347 -20.79 4.81 -12.06
CA LEU A 347 -20.28 5.83 -12.97
C LEU A 347 -20.90 7.21 -12.68
N SER A 348 -22.20 7.24 -12.35
CA SER A 348 -22.92 8.49 -12.08
C SER A 348 -22.39 9.23 -10.85
N ILE A 349 -21.81 8.54 -9.86
CA ILE A 349 -21.12 9.17 -8.72
C ILE A 349 -19.99 10.12 -9.20
N PHE A 350 -19.40 9.85 -10.35
CA PHE A 350 -18.32 10.64 -10.94
C PHE A 350 -18.83 11.62 -12.02
N SER A 351 -20.12 11.97 -12.00
CA SER A 351 -20.73 12.89 -12.96
C SER A 351 -20.51 12.47 -14.43
N ALA A 352 -20.60 11.16 -14.69
CA ALA A 352 -20.35 10.57 -15.99
C ALA A 352 -21.34 11.10 -17.07
N SER A 353 -20.82 11.54 -18.20
CA SER A 353 -21.62 11.88 -19.38
C SER A 353 -22.27 10.64 -20.02
N SER A 354 -23.25 10.84 -20.89
CA SER A 354 -23.89 9.72 -21.62
C SER A 354 -22.90 8.87 -22.41
N ASP A 355 -21.89 9.48 -23.03
CA ASP A 355 -20.83 8.77 -23.74
C ASP A 355 -19.93 7.99 -22.78
N MET A 356 -19.63 8.57 -21.63
CA MET A 356 -18.86 7.90 -20.60
C MET A 356 -19.61 6.70 -19.99
N ILE A 357 -20.93 6.79 -19.82
CA ILE A 357 -21.77 5.65 -19.37
C ILE A 357 -21.77 4.57 -20.45
N ARG A 358 -22.02 4.94 -21.73
CA ARG A 358 -22.04 4.00 -22.86
C ARG A 358 -20.76 3.19 -22.98
N MET A 359 -19.60 3.81 -22.79
CA MET A 359 -18.29 3.17 -22.87
C MET A 359 -17.88 2.51 -21.54
N GLY A 360 -18.23 3.12 -20.43
CA GLY A 360 -17.82 2.68 -19.09
C GLY A 360 -18.54 1.43 -18.60
N VAL A 361 -19.82 1.23 -18.95
CA VAL A 361 -20.57 0.04 -18.53
C VAL A 361 -19.94 -1.24 -19.08
N PRO A 362 -19.66 -1.39 -20.39
CA PRO A 362 -18.93 -2.55 -20.91
C PRO A 362 -17.53 -2.70 -20.29
N ALA A 363 -16.80 -1.59 -20.12
CA ALA A 363 -15.48 -1.59 -19.50
C ALA A 363 -15.52 -2.16 -18.09
N LEU A 364 -16.37 -1.60 -17.21
CA LEU A 364 -16.48 -2.04 -15.82
C LEU A 364 -16.91 -3.52 -15.72
N ARG A 365 -17.89 -3.94 -16.52
CA ARG A 365 -18.34 -5.34 -16.55
C ARG A 365 -17.23 -6.29 -16.99
N THR A 366 -16.50 -5.96 -18.04
CA THR A 366 -15.42 -6.80 -18.56
C THR A 366 -14.26 -6.89 -17.57
N ILE A 367 -13.80 -5.72 -17.07
CA ILE A 367 -12.64 -5.68 -16.16
C ILE A 367 -12.97 -6.34 -14.81
N SER A 368 -14.18 -6.14 -14.27
CA SER A 368 -14.53 -6.69 -12.94
C SER A 368 -14.49 -8.22 -12.88
N ILE A 369 -14.57 -8.92 -14.00
CA ILE A 369 -14.37 -10.39 -14.05
C ILE A 369 -12.96 -10.76 -13.57
N SER A 370 -11.97 -9.89 -13.79
CA SER A 370 -10.60 -10.11 -13.34
C SER A 370 -10.45 -10.12 -11.82
N PHE A 371 -11.41 -9.56 -11.07
CA PHE A 371 -11.35 -9.48 -9.61
C PHE A 371 -11.30 -10.86 -8.94
N ILE A 372 -11.99 -11.87 -9.51
CA ILE A 372 -11.92 -13.27 -9.07
C ILE A 372 -10.48 -13.79 -9.03
N PHE A 373 -9.65 -13.36 -9.96
CA PHE A 373 -8.26 -13.80 -10.06
C PHE A 373 -7.31 -12.89 -9.26
N ALA A 374 -7.64 -11.59 -9.18
CA ALA A 374 -6.80 -10.60 -8.53
C ALA A 374 -6.66 -10.85 -7.02
N GLY A 375 -7.73 -11.30 -6.33
CA GLY A 375 -7.70 -11.65 -4.92
C GLY A 375 -6.64 -12.71 -4.61
N ILE A 376 -6.61 -13.79 -5.37
CA ILE A 376 -5.63 -14.88 -5.24
C ILE A 376 -4.21 -14.33 -5.43
N CYS A 377 -3.99 -13.54 -6.50
CA CYS A 377 -2.67 -13.01 -6.85
C CYS A 377 -2.11 -12.08 -5.77
N ILE A 378 -2.96 -11.20 -5.21
CA ILE A 378 -2.56 -10.25 -4.17
C ILE A 378 -2.17 -10.99 -2.89
N ILE A 379 -2.97 -11.97 -2.46
CA ILE A 379 -2.69 -12.80 -1.28
C ILE A 379 -1.43 -13.65 -1.48
N CYS A 380 -1.27 -14.31 -2.63
CA CYS A 380 -0.06 -15.08 -2.94
C CYS A 380 1.20 -14.19 -2.96
N SER A 381 1.11 -12.98 -3.50
CA SER A 381 2.22 -12.03 -3.49
C SER A 381 2.65 -11.67 -2.07
N SER A 382 1.71 -11.41 -1.19
CA SER A 382 1.99 -11.12 0.23
C SER A 382 2.51 -12.35 0.98
N PHE A 383 2.07 -13.55 0.62
CA PHE A 383 2.63 -14.80 1.13
C PHE A 383 4.12 -14.96 0.78
N PHE A 384 4.51 -14.68 -0.46
CA PHE A 384 5.92 -14.71 -0.85
C PHE A 384 6.76 -13.69 -0.10
N GLN A 385 6.23 -12.48 0.14
CA GLN A 385 6.90 -11.45 0.95
C GLN A 385 7.09 -11.92 2.40
N ALA A 386 6.07 -12.51 3.02
CA ALA A 386 6.12 -13.03 4.38
C ALA A 386 7.19 -14.10 4.56
N LEU A 387 7.41 -14.94 3.54
CA LEU A 387 8.46 -15.97 3.51
C LEU A 387 9.86 -15.45 3.09
N GLY A 388 10.03 -14.13 2.91
CA GLY A 388 11.27 -13.54 2.45
C GLY A 388 11.62 -13.88 1.00
N SER A 389 10.62 -14.11 0.17
CA SER A 389 10.75 -14.49 -1.25
C SER A 389 10.11 -13.44 -2.18
N SER A 390 10.23 -12.16 -1.84
CA SER A 390 9.58 -11.02 -2.50
C SER A 390 9.89 -10.89 -4.00
N ILE A 391 10.98 -11.46 -4.47
CA ILE A 391 11.32 -11.52 -5.90
C ILE A 391 10.21 -12.21 -6.70
N TYR A 392 9.58 -13.26 -6.15
CA TYR A 392 8.47 -13.93 -6.85
C TYR A 392 7.24 -13.02 -6.94
N SER A 393 6.97 -12.22 -5.90
CA SER A 393 5.90 -11.21 -5.93
C SER A 393 6.15 -10.18 -7.03
N MET A 394 7.37 -9.67 -7.10
CA MET A 394 7.80 -8.71 -8.13
C MET A 394 7.67 -9.31 -9.54
N LEU A 395 8.12 -10.55 -9.74
CA LEU A 395 8.03 -11.23 -11.04
C LEU A 395 6.56 -11.44 -11.46
N VAL A 396 5.69 -11.87 -10.55
CA VAL A 396 4.24 -11.99 -10.83
C VAL A 396 3.67 -10.64 -11.25
N SER A 397 3.99 -9.56 -10.53
CA SER A 397 3.51 -8.21 -10.84
C SER A 397 4.04 -7.71 -12.18
N PHE A 398 5.32 -7.94 -12.48
CA PHE A 398 5.96 -7.56 -13.74
C PHE A 398 5.33 -8.29 -14.94
N VAL A 399 5.23 -9.61 -14.83
CA VAL A 399 4.64 -10.45 -15.88
C VAL A 399 3.20 -10.05 -16.13
N ARG A 400 2.40 -9.88 -15.08
CA ARG A 400 1.01 -9.46 -15.17
C ARG A 400 0.84 -8.15 -15.91
N GLN A 401 1.57 -7.12 -15.49
CA GLN A 401 1.31 -5.75 -15.95
C GLN A 401 2.06 -5.40 -17.23
N ILE A 402 3.33 -5.78 -17.33
CA ILE A 402 4.20 -5.35 -18.44
C ILE A 402 4.23 -6.40 -19.57
N ILE A 403 4.20 -7.69 -19.26
CA ILE A 403 4.30 -8.73 -20.31
C ILE A 403 2.92 -9.12 -20.86
N PHE A 404 1.87 -9.15 -20.03
CA PHE A 404 0.54 -9.53 -20.47
C PHE A 404 -0.38 -8.34 -20.68
N LEU A 405 -0.66 -7.54 -19.63
CA LEU A 405 -1.68 -6.49 -19.72
C LEU A 405 -1.39 -5.47 -20.82
N VAL A 406 -0.22 -4.83 -20.79
CA VAL A 406 0.11 -3.77 -21.75
C VAL A 406 0.21 -4.28 -23.18
N PRO A 407 0.91 -5.41 -23.49
CA PRO A 407 0.95 -5.93 -24.85
C PRO A 407 -0.40 -6.40 -25.36
N CYS A 408 -1.21 -7.11 -24.55
CA CYS A 408 -2.56 -7.52 -24.93
C CYS A 408 -3.45 -6.30 -25.23
N ALA A 409 -3.42 -5.28 -24.38
CA ALA A 409 -4.16 -4.04 -24.60
C ALA A 409 -3.71 -3.34 -25.89
N TYR A 410 -2.40 -3.30 -26.16
CA TYR A 410 -1.85 -2.74 -27.39
C TYR A 410 -2.29 -3.53 -28.64
N ILE A 411 -2.23 -4.87 -28.60
CA ILE A 411 -2.68 -5.71 -29.71
C ILE A 411 -4.18 -5.50 -29.96
N PHE A 412 -4.99 -5.52 -28.92
CA PHE A 412 -6.44 -5.29 -29.06
C PHE A 412 -6.76 -3.88 -29.51
N SER A 413 -5.95 -2.87 -29.19
CA SER A 413 -6.15 -1.51 -29.67
C SER A 413 -6.06 -1.39 -31.21
N LYS A 414 -5.28 -2.27 -31.87
CA LYS A 414 -5.17 -2.30 -33.32
C LYS A 414 -6.46 -2.73 -34.04
N THR A 415 -7.39 -3.33 -33.33
CA THR A 415 -8.71 -3.70 -33.89
C THR A 415 -9.65 -2.50 -34.09
N GLY A 416 -9.30 -1.34 -33.51
CA GLY A 416 -10.17 -0.16 -33.51
C GLY A 416 -11.37 -0.24 -32.53
N ASN A 417 -11.50 -1.34 -31.76
CA ASN A 417 -12.60 -1.54 -30.81
C ASN A 417 -12.08 -1.46 -29.38
N VAL A 418 -12.42 -0.36 -28.68
CA VAL A 418 -12.01 -0.13 -27.28
C VAL A 418 -12.53 -1.21 -26.32
N ASN A 419 -13.67 -1.84 -26.61
CA ASN A 419 -14.22 -2.87 -25.74
C ASN A 419 -13.34 -4.13 -25.70
N LEU A 420 -12.59 -4.41 -26.75
CA LEU A 420 -11.63 -5.52 -26.74
C LEU A 420 -10.42 -5.22 -25.88
N VAL A 421 -10.04 -3.94 -25.76
CA VAL A 421 -8.90 -3.53 -24.93
C VAL A 421 -9.14 -3.92 -23.45
N TRP A 422 -10.38 -3.83 -22.97
CA TRP A 422 -10.74 -4.18 -21.60
C TRP A 422 -10.55 -5.68 -21.29
N LEU A 423 -10.54 -6.57 -22.29
CA LEU A 423 -10.26 -8.01 -22.12
C LEU A 423 -8.81 -8.28 -21.68
N ALA A 424 -7.91 -7.31 -21.87
CA ALA A 424 -6.53 -7.46 -21.44
C ALA A 424 -6.40 -7.74 -19.93
N TRP A 425 -7.31 -7.19 -19.09
CA TRP A 425 -7.31 -7.42 -17.64
C TRP A 425 -7.58 -8.87 -17.25
N PRO A 426 -8.70 -9.51 -17.64
CA PRO A 426 -8.93 -10.91 -17.31
C PRO A 426 -7.81 -11.83 -17.84
N ILE A 427 -7.29 -11.58 -19.04
CA ILE A 427 -6.19 -12.37 -19.61
C ILE A 427 -4.92 -12.27 -18.76
N ALA A 428 -4.55 -11.05 -18.38
CA ALA A 428 -3.36 -10.80 -17.55
C ALA A 428 -3.50 -11.43 -16.15
N GLU A 429 -4.69 -11.40 -15.57
CA GLU A 429 -4.92 -11.99 -14.25
C GLU A 429 -4.91 -13.54 -14.30
N ILE A 430 -5.43 -14.16 -15.33
CA ILE A 430 -5.35 -15.64 -15.52
C ILE A 430 -3.86 -16.05 -15.60
N ALA A 431 -3.06 -15.36 -16.40
CA ALA A 431 -1.62 -15.63 -16.49
C ALA A 431 -0.91 -15.42 -15.13
N SER A 432 -1.32 -14.39 -14.38
CA SER A 432 -0.81 -14.09 -13.06
C SER A 432 -1.13 -15.18 -12.04
N VAL A 433 -2.36 -15.72 -12.04
CA VAL A 433 -2.74 -16.86 -11.18
C VAL A 433 -1.90 -18.09 -11.50
N ALA A 434 -1.77 -18.45 -12.79
CA ALA A 434 -0.96 -19.58 -13.20
C ALA A 434 0.49 -19.46 -12.70
N LEU A 435 1.09 -18.29 -12.85
CA LEU A 435 2.44 -18.01 -12.38
C LEU A 435 2.54 -18.02 -10.84
N SER A 436 1.52 -17.49 -10.15
CA SER A 436 1.45 -17.48 -8.68
C SER A 436 1.36 -18.90 -8.12
N VAL A 437 0.55 -19.78 -8.74
CA VAL A 437 0.45 -21.21 -8.37
C VAL A 437 1.77 -21.92 -8.62
N PHE A 438 2.41 -21.69 -9.77
CA PHE A 438 3.72 -22.25 -10.07
C PHE A 438 4.76 -21.87 -9.03
N PHE A 439 4.86 -20.59 -8.67
CA PHE A 439 5.80 -20.13 -7.65
C PHE A 439 5.41 -20.62 -6.25
N PHE A 440 4.11 -20.72 -5.93
CA PHE A 440 3.67 -21.30 -4.67
C PHE A 440 4.18 -22.74 -4.49
N ILE A 441 4.01 -23.59 -5.51
CA ILE A 441 4.50 -24.97 -5.46
C ILE A 441 6.03 -25.00 -5.28
N ARG A 442 6.75 -24.16 -6.01
CA ARG A 442 8.22 -24.06 -5.92
C ARG A 442 8.68 -23.57 -4.55
N VAL A 443 8.05 -22.52 -4.02
CA VAL A 443 8.39 -21.95 -2.70
C VAL A 443 8.07 -22.94 -1.60
N ARG A 444 6.91 -23.61 -1.67
CA ARG A 444 6.53 -24.64 -0.71
C ARG A 444 7.57 -25.74 -0.67
N LYS A 445 7.91 -26.37 -1.80
CA LYS A 445 8.95 -27.42 -1.86
C LYS A 445 10.30 -26.95 -1.29
N LYS A 446 10.72 -25.71 -1.59
CA LYS A 446 12.04 -25.20 -1.16
C LYS A 446 12.07 -24.77 0.30
N LYS A 447 11.02 -24.12 0.80
CA LYS A 447 11.00 -23.47 2.12
C LYS A 447 10.48 -24.38 3.24
N PHE A 448 9.70 -25.41 2.92
CA PHE A 448 9.11 -26.31 3.92
C PHE A 448 9.77 -27.71 3.96
N ALA A 449 10.62 -28.07 2.98
CA ALA A 449 11.32 -29.34 2.96
C ALA A 449 12.13 -29.66 4.24
N PHE A 450 12.59 -28.62 4.97
CA PHE A 450 13.32 -28.80 6.22
C PHE A 450 12.40 -28.91 7.47
N MET A 451 11.10 -28.73 7.30
CA MET A 451 10.11 -28.88 8.39
C MET A 451 9.59 -30.31 8.50
N GLU A 452 9.77 -31.12 7.44
CA GLU A 452 9.39 -32.53 7.38
C GLU A 452 10.47 -33.44 8.01
N GLN A 453 11.65 -32.89 8.34
CA GLN A 453 12.74 -33.57 9.05
C GLN A 453 12.70 -33.20 10.57
#